data_2b97cfc9237baf478acbf73b434b8aa8
#
_entry.id   2b97cfc9237baf478acbf73b434b8aa8
#
_cell.length_a   1.000
_cell.length_b   1.000
_cell.length_c   1.000
_cell.angle_alpha   90.00
_cell.angle_beta   90.00
_cell.angle_gamma   90.00
#
_symmetry.space_group_name_H-M   'P 1'
#
loop_
_entity.id
_entity.type
_entity.pdbx_description
1 polymer ?
#
loop_
_entity_poly.entity_id
_entity_poly.type
_entity_poly.pdbx_seq_one_letter_code
_entity_poly.pdbx_strand_id
1 'polypeptide(L)'
;MNMDVNAVRSSIRGKHWFNVLTQNFEAIDTGIASLHVANGQLDGMEISVLSIVADEHNLYPRARQGEVGLLEGWSLAFAVDQIIQADRELEKKRSIVCIVDVPSQAYGRREEVFGIHQALAGAVDSYARARLAGHPLVSLLVGKSMSGAFLAHGYQANRILALNDQGVMVHAMGKESAARVTLRTVDELESLAANIPPMAYDIESYNSLGLLSNLLNVSNADEPTDEDIEYIQQALKNAFEDITLSGVNDLKHRLDAENRSMSKRVRELLREQWT
;
A
#
# COMPACT_ATOMS: atom_id res chain seq x y z
N MET A 1 -33.08 18.87 3.93
CA MET A 1 -31.70 19.37 3.94
C MET A 1 -30.90 18.39 3.12
N ASN A 2 -30.87 18.65 1.79
CA ASN A 2 -30.13 17.78 0.84
C ASN A 2 -28.66 17.99 1.10
N MET A 3 -28.01 17.00 1.68
CA MET A 3 -26.58 16.90 1.58
C MET A 3 -26.28 16.45 0.13
N ASP A 4 -25.77 17.38 -0.67
CA ASP A 4 -25.06 17.03 -1.90
C ASP A 4 -23.87 16.16 -1.46
N VAL A 5 -24.08 14.87 -1.52
CA VAL A 5 -22.99 13.90 -1.50
C VAL A 5 -22.32 14.08 -2.87
N ASN A 6 -21.34 14.97 -2.95
CA ASN A 6 -20.34 14.90 -4.00
C ASN A 6 -19.79 13.47 -3.91
N ALA A 7 -20.30 12.60 -4.76
CA ALA A 7 -19.83 11.24 -4.88
C ALA A 7 -18.35 11.36 -5.26
N VAL A 8 -17.48 11.20 -4.28
CA VAL A 8 -16.06 11.00 -4.52
C VAL A 8 -16.01 9.76 -5.39
N ARG A 9 -15.81 9.95 -6.70
CA ARG A 9 -15.62 8.82 -7.61
C ARG A 9 -14.48 7.98 -7.04
N SER A 10 -14.74 6.69 -6.85
CA SER A 10 -13.69 5.74 -6.48
C SER A 10 -12.55 5.85 -7.50
N SER A 11 -11.32 5.90 -7.03
CA SER A 11 -10.18 5.86 -7.92
C SER A 11 -10.19 4.55 -8.71
N ILE A 12 -9.85 4.62 -9.99
CA ILE A 12 -9.73 3.46 -10.86
C ILE A 12 -8.27 3.09 -11.12
N ARG A 13 -7.32 3.89 -10.60
CA ARG A 13 -5.88 3.73 -10.86
C ARG A 13 -5.37 2.35 -10.46
N GLY A 14 -5.71 1.89 -9.24
CA GLY A 14 -5.31 0.59 -8.75
C GLY A 14 -5.72 -0.53 -9.68
N LYS A 15 -6.97 -0.51 -10.15
CA LYS A 15 -7.50 -1.48 -11.12
C LYS A 15 -6.81 -1.35 -12.49
N HIS A 16 -6.60 -0.11 -12.95
CA HIS A 16 -5.98 0.12 -14.25
C HIS A 16 -4.53 -0.37 -14.29
N TRP A 17 -3.71 0.04 -13.32
CA TRP A 17 -2.33 -0.43 -13.20
C TRP A 17 -2.23 -1.93 -12.99
N PHE A 18 -3.15 -2.54 -12.23
CA PHE A 18 -3.23 -3.99 -12.12
C PHE A 18 -3.42 -4.63 -13.51
N ASN A 19 -4.41 -4.16 -14.28
CA ASN A 19 -4.75 -4.73 -15.58
C ASN A 19 -3.58 -4.63 -16.57
N VAL A 20 -2.92 -3.46 -16.67
CA VAL A 20 -1.84 -3.26 -17.65
C VAL A 20 -0.58 -4.04 -17.28
N LEU A 21 -0.29 -4.21 -15.99
CA LEU A 21 0.87 -4.99 -15.53
C LEU A 21 0.64 -6.50 -15.57
N THR A 22 -0.62 -6.96 -15.64
CA THR A 22 -0.98 -8.39 -15.57
C THR A 22 -1.68 -8.90 -16.82
N GLN A 23 -1.57 -8.22 -17.95
CA GLN A 23 -2.29 -8.57 -19.21
C GLN A 23 -2.15 -10.05 -19.62
N ASN A 24 -0.98 -10.65 -19.37
CA ASN A 24 -0.67 -12.02 -19.75
C ASN A 24 -0.56 -12.96 -18.55
N PHE A 25 -1.10 -12.57 -17.39
CA PHE A 25 -1.04 -13.35 -16.15
C PHE A 25 -2.30 -14.16 -15.96
N GLU A 26 -2.20 -15.23 -15.24
CA GLU A 26 -3.34 -16.03 -14.80
C GLU A 26 -4.06 -15.34 -13.64
N ALA A 27 -5.33 -14.98 -13.86
CA ALA A 27 -6.16 -14.42 -12.80
C ALA A 27 -6.56 -15.49 -11.78
N ILE A 28 -6.45 -15.18 -10.50
CA ILE A 28 -6.80 -16.07 -9.40
C ILE A 28 -8.16 -15.66 -8.82
N ASP A 29 -9.07 -16.61 -8.70
CA ASP A 29 -10.35 -16.39 -8.02
C ASP A 29 -10.12 -16.22 -6.51
N THR A 30 -10.45 -15.05 -6.00
CA THR A 30 -10.33 -14.70 -4.58
C THR A 30 -11.64 -14.86 -3.80
N GLY A 31 -12.73 -15.19 -4.49
CA GLY A 31 -14.07 -15.26 -3.91
C GLY A 31 -14.71 -13.90 -3.62
N ILE A 32 -14.02 -12.79 -3.85
CA ILE A 32 -14.54 -11.41 -3.73
C ILE A 32 -14.10 -10.55 -4.91
N ALA A 33 -14.98 -9.70 -5.40
CA ALA A 33 -14.69 -8.84 -6.55
C ALA A 33 -13.76 -7.65 -6.20
N SER A 34 -13.65 -7.29 -4.92
CA SER A 34 -12.81 -6.17 -4.46
C SER A 34 -11.32 -6.51 -4.30
N LEU A 35 -10.92 -7.78 -4.43
CA LEU A 35 -9.51 -8.20 -4.42
C LEU A 35 -9.16 -8.86 -5.75
N HIS A 36 -8.26 -8.25 -6.50
CA HIS A 36 -7.66 -8.81 -7.69
C HIS A 36 -6.30 -9.44 -7.38
N VAL A 37 -6.11 -10.67 -7.83
CA VAL A 37 -4.84 -11.41 -7.74
C VAL A 37 -4.54 -12.02 -9.10
N ALA A 38 -3.30 -11.90 -9.55
CA ALA A 38 -2.84 -12.58 -10.76
C ALA A 38 -1.42 -13.13 -10.57
N ASN A 39 -1.16 -14.31 -11.11
CA ASN A 39 0.15 -14.96 -11.11
C ASN A 39 0.73 -14.97 -12.52
N GLY A 40 2.02 -14.71 -12.64
CA GLY A 40 2.69 -14.70 -13.93
C GLY A 40 4.20 -14.55 -13.79
N GLN A 41 4.82 -14.14 -14.88
CA GLN A 41 6.26 -13.95 -14.93
C GLN A 41 6.62 -12.54 -15.41
N LEU A 42 7.60 -11.94 -14.77
CA LEU A 42 8.27 -10.73 -15.18
C LEU A 42 9.74 -11.07 -15.49
N ASP A 43 10.13 -11.04 -16.76
CA ASP A 43 11.48 -11.43 -17.21
C ASP A 43 11.96 -12.77 -16.62
N GLY A 44 11.09 -13.79 -16.62
CA GLY A 44 11.39 -15.12 -16.09
C GLY A 44 11.39 -15.23 -14.55
N MET A 45 11.04 -14.17 -13.84
CA MET A 45 10.79 -14.22 -12.39
C MET A 45 9.31 -14.49 -12.12
N GLU A 46 9.02 -15.52 -11.34
CA GLU A 46 7.66 -15.78 -10.85
C GLU A 46 7.19 -14.65 -9.94
N ILE A 47 6.03 -14.07 -10.25
CA ILE A 47 5.44 -13.00 -9.45
C ILE A 47 3.93 -13.22 -9.22
N SER A 48 3.45 -12.73 -8.09
CA SER A 48 2.03 -12.55 -7.79
C SER A 48 1.76 -11.06 -7.62
N VAL A 49 0.74 -10.56 -8.30
CA VAL A 49 0.31 -9.16 -8.20
C VAL A 49 -1.04 -9.10 -7.51
N LEU A 50 -1.16 -8.26 -6.49
CA LEU A 50 -2.38 -8.07 -5.72
C LEU A 50 -2.80 -6.60 -5.74
N SER A 51 -4.10 -6.35 -5.87
CA SER A 51 -4.69 -5.00 -5.80
C SER A 51 -6.06 -5.05 -5.16
N ILE A 52 -6.33 -4.13 -4.23
CA ILE A 52 -7.68 -3.85 -3.76
C ILE A 52 -8.32 -2.83 -4.70
N VAL A 53 -9.53 -3.12 -5.12
CA VAL A 53 -10.30 -2.27 -6.04
C VAL A 53 -11.71 -2.01 -5.51
N ALA A 54 -12.35 -0.96 -6.00
CA ALA A 54 -13.75 -0.70 -5.69
C ALA A 54 -14.65 -1.80 -6.26
N ASP A 55 -15.63 -2.23 -5.46
CA ASP A 55 -16.66 -3.20 -5.85
C ASP A 55 -18.04 -2.61 -5.51
N GLU A 56 -18.78 -2.16 -6.51
CA GLU A 56 -20.10 -1.51 -6.36
C GLU A 56 -21.14 -2.42 -5.68
N HIS A 57 -20.94 -3.72 -5.73
CA HIS A 57 -21.84 -4.72 -5.17
C HIS A 57 -21.37 -5.29 -3.82
N ASN A 58 -20.29 -4.74 -3.27
CA ASN A 58 -19.74 -5.21 -1.99
C ASN A 58 -20.80 -5.20 -0.88
N LEU A 59 -20.79 -6.24 -0.05
CA LEU A 59 -21.68 -6.38 1.10
C LEU A 59 -21.57 -5.20 2.09
N TYR A 60 -20.37 -4.65 2.20
CA TYR A 60 -20.08 -3.50 3.07
C TYR A 60 -20.03 -2.21 2.23
N PRO A 61 -20.95 -1.25 2.48
CA PRO A 61 -21.09 -0.08 1.61
C PRO A 61 -19.84 0.76 1.42
N ARG A 62 -18.97 0.84 2.41
CA ARG A 62 -17.72 1.60 2.32
C ARG A 62 -16.72 0.94 1.38
N ALA A 63 -16.62 -0.37 1.38
CA ALA A 63 -15.75 -1.10 0.45
C ALA A 63 -16.15 -0.92 -1.03
N ARG A 64 -17.40 -0.49 -1.30
CA ARG A 64 -17.85 -0.14 -2.66
C ARG A 64 -17.07 1.01 -3.29
N GLN A 65 -16.36 1.79 -2.48
CA GLN A 65 -15.53 2.91 -2.95
C GLN A 65 -14.03 2.63 -2.87
N GLY A 66 -13.64 1.38 -2.66
CA GLY A 66 -12.24 0.96 -2.60
C GLY A 66 -11.62 1.04 -1.20
N GLU A 67 -12.42 1.26 -0.16
CA GLU A 67 -11.94 1.17 1.23
C GLU A 67 -11.71 -0.29 1.62
N VAL A 68 -10.63 -0.55 2.36
CA VAL A 68 -10.27 -1.90 2.82
C VAL A 68 -11.04 -2.24 4.08
N GLY A 69 -11.87 -3.28 4.02
CA GLY A 69 -12.76 -3.70 5.09
C GLY A 69 -12.50 -5.13 5.58
N LEU A 70 -13.55 -5.72 6.13
CA LEU A 70 -13.53 -7.07 6.69
C LEU A 70 -13.22 -8.13 5.63
N LEU A 71 -13.92 -8.07 4.50
CA LEU A 71 -13.71 -9.04 3.42
C LEU A 71 -12.33 -8.89 2.80
N GLU A 72 -11.94 -7.66 2.49
CA GLU A 72 -10.67 -7.35 1.86
C GLU A 72 -9.50 -7.78 2.76
N GLY A 73 -9.57 -7.46 4.06
CA GLY A 73 -8.51 -7.82 5.02
C GLY A 73 -8.31 -9.32 5.15
N TRP A 74 -9.39 -10.08 5.34
CA TRP A 74 -9.31 -11.54 5.44
C TRP A 74 -8.94 -12.21 4.11
N SER A 75 -9.45 -11.70 2.98
CA SER A 75 -9.11 -12.26 1.67
C SER A 75 -7.66 -11.96 1.28
N LEU A 76 -7.11 -10.79 1.62
CA LEU A 76 -5.67 -10.51 1.49
C LEU A 76 -4.85 -11.50 2.30
N ALA A 77 -5.20 -11.70 3.59
CA ALA A 77 -4.51 -12.65 4.45
C ALA A 77 -4.51 -14.05 3.82
N PHE A 78 -5.67 -14.50 3.37
CA PHE A 78 -5.81 -15.82 2.74
C PHE A 78 -5.00 -15.93 1.45
N ALA A 79 -5.09 -14.95 0.55
CA ALA A 79 -4.38 -14.96 -0.73
C ALA A 79 -2.85 -15.01 -0.53
N VAL A 80 -2.32 -14.21 0.39
CA VAL A 80 -0.89 -14.22 0.73
C VAL A 80 -0.47 -15.53 1.37
N ASP A 81 -1.30 -16.11 2.23
CA ASP A 81 -1.03 -17.42 2.83
C ASP A 81 -1.01 -18.55 1.78
N GLN A 82 -1.89 -18.50 0.77
CA GLN A 82 -1.85 -19.45 -0.35
C GLN A 82 -0.52 -19.32 -1.13
N ILE A 83 -0.01 -18.10 -1.34
CA ILE A 83 1.29 -17.88 -1.98
C ILE A 83 2.42 -18.50 -1.14
N ILE A 84 2.43 -18.26 0.18
CA ILE A 84 3.43 -18.83 1.09
C ILE A 84 3.40 -20.36 1.06
N GLN A 85 2.21 -20.95 1.10
CA GLN A 85 2.04 -22.40 1.10
C GLN A 85 2.47 -23.03 -0.23
N ALA A 86 2.10 -22.42 -1.36
CA ALA A 86 2.47 -22.91 -2.69
C ALA A 86 4.00 -22.95 -2.89
N ASP A 87 4.70 -21.99 -2.34
CA ASP A 87 6.15 -21.89 -2.51
C ASP A 87 6.94 -22.47 -1.33
N ARG A 88 6.27 -23.11 -0.36
CA ARG A 88 6.89 -23.53 0.90
C ARG A 88 8.20 -24.30 0.72
N GLU A 89 8.21 -25.27 -0.18
CA GLU A 89 9.35 -26.16 -0.42
C GLU A 89 10.30 -25.64 -1.53
N LEU A 90 9.95 -24.49 -2.16
CA LEU A 90 10.80 -23.93 -3.21
C LEU A 90 11.99 -23.17 -2.58
N GLU A 91 13.17 -23.35 -3.16
CA GLU A 91 14.36 -22.57 -2.78
C GLU A 91 14.19 -21.10 -3.15
N LYS A 92 13.72 -20.82 -4.38
CA LYS A 92 13.41 -19.48 -4.85
C LYS A 92 11.92 -19.19 -4.70
N LYS A 93 11.59 -18.27 -3.81
CA LYS A 93 10.21 -17.82 -3.58
C LYS A 93 9.78 -16.84 -4.67
N ARG A 94 8.51 -16.91 -5.09
CA ARG A 94 7.97 -15.90 -6.02
C ARG A 94 7.95 -14.52 -5.37
N SER A 95 8.11 -13.51 -6.18
CA SER A 95 8.01 -12.13 -5.76
C SER A 95 6.53 -11.69 -5.64
N ILE A 96 6.24 -10.76 -4.74
CA ILE A 96 4.88 -10.24 -4.53
C ILE A 96 4.86 -8.75 -4.81
N VAL A 97 3.93 -8.30 -5.66
CA VAL A 97 3.65 -6.88 -5.92
C VAL A 97 2.32 -6.51 -5.31
N CYS A 98 2.32 -5.47 -4.48
CA CYS A 98 1.11 -4.83 -3.96
C CYS A 98 0.86 -3.54 -4.74
N ILE A 99 -0.17 -3.47 -5.57
CA ILE A 99 -0.60 -2.23 -6.21
C ILE A 99 -1.56 -1.51 -5.26
N VAL A 100 -1.20 -0.31 -4.85
CA VAL A 100 -1.88 0.41 -3.78
C VAL A 100 -2.59 1.65 -4.29
N ASP A 101 -3.93 1.64 -4.16
CA ASP A 101 -4.81 2.77 -4.39
C ASP A 101 -6.03 2.63 -3.44
N VAL A 102 -5.78 2.85 -2.15
CA VAL A 102 -6.77 2.61 -1.09
C VAL A 102 -7.03 3.89 -0.29
N PRO A 103 -8.25 4.45 -0.38
CA PRO A 103 -8.57 5.76 0.20
C PRO A 103 -8.66 5.75 1.73
N SER A 104 -8.96 4.60 2.34
CA SER A 104 -9.10 4.44 3.81
C SER A 104 -9.35 2.98 4.16
N GLN A 105 -9.26 2.63 5.45
CA GLN A 105 -9.98 1.45 5.93
C GLN A 105 -11.49 1.74 5.95
N ALA A 106 -12.29 0.71 5.72
CA ALA A 106 -13.75 0.77 5.75
C ALA A 106 -14.25 0.81 7.20
N TYR A 107 -13.98 1.89 7.91
CA TYR A 107 -14.39 2.05 9.30
C TYR A 107 -15.87 2.41 9.43
N GLY A 108 -16.55 1.82 10.39
CA GLY A 108 -17.95 2.05 10.68
C GLY A 108 -18.36 1.25 11.91
N ARG A 109 -19.51 1.58 12.50
CA ARG A 109 -19.97 0.89 13.71
C ARG A 109 -20.13 -0.62 13.50
N ARG A 110 -20.59 -1.02 12.31
CA ARG A 110 -20.78 -2.42 11.95
C ARG A 110 -19.44 -3.13 11.79
N GLU A 111 -18.54 -2.52 11.06
CA GLU A 111 -17.21 -3.06 10.78
C GLU A 111 -16.40 -3.19 12.07
N GLU A 112 -16.48 -2.20 12.96
CA GLU A 112 -15.82 -2.25 14.29
C GLU A 112 -16.36 -3.40 15.14
N VAL A 113 -17.68 -3.60 15.17
CA VAL A 113 -18.31 -4.70 15.94
C VAL A 113 -17.88 -6.06 15.42
N PHE A 114 -17.70 -6.21 14.11
CA PHE A 114 -17.23 -7.45 13.49
C PHE A 114 -15.69 -7.60 13.49
N GLY A 115 -14.97 -6.67 14.08
CA GLY A 115 -13.53 -6.78 14.30
C GLY A 115 -12.70 -6.43 13.06
N ILE A 116 -12.98 -5.31 12.37
CA ILE A 116 -12.18 -4.84 11.23
C ILE A 116 -10.69 -4.79 11.57
N HIS A 117 -10.34 -4.40 12.81
CA HIS A 117 -8.94 -4.36 13.26
C HIS A 117 -8.26 -5.73 13.19
N GLN A 118 -8.99 -6.83 13.44
CA GLN A 118 -8.47 -8.19 13.30
C GLN A 118 -8.26 -8.56 11.83
N ALA A 119 -9.20 -8.21 10.95
CA ALA A 119 -9.06 -8.45 9.52
C ALA A 119 -7.84 -7.73 8.94
N LEU A 120 -7.66 -6.45 9.27
CA LEU A 120 -6.50 -5.68 8.83
C LEU A 120 -5.20 -6.21 9.44
N ALA A 121 -5.19 -6.57 10.73
CA ALA A 121 -4.03 -7.17 11.38
C ALA A 121 -3.66 -8.52 10.78
N GLY A 122 -4.65 -9.34 10.38
CA GLY A 122 -4.44 -10.60 9.68
C GLY A 122 -3.73 -10.41 8.34
N ALA A 123 -4.14 -9.39 7.56
CA ALA A 123 -3.45 -9.04 6.31
C ALA A 123 -2.00 -8.58 6.56
N VAL A 124 -1.78 -7.71 7.56
CA VAL A 124 -0.43 -7.26 7.96
C VAL A 124 0.46 -8.44 8.34
N ASP A 125 -0.06 -9.37 9.16
CA ASP A 125 0.66 -10.56 9.59
C ASP A 125 1.05 -11.45 8.40
N SER A 126 0.13 -11.71 7.47
CA SER A 126 0.40 -12.55 6.29
C SER A 126 1.51 -11.95 5.42
N TYR A 127 1.47 -10.65 5.13
CA TYR A 127 2.55 -9.98 4.40
C TYR A 127 3.88 -10.01 5.16
N ALA A 128 3.87 -9.81 6.47
CA ALA A 128 5.07 -9.90 7.28
C ALA A 128 5.66 -11.31 7.25
N ARG A 129 4.81 -12.36 7.35
CA ARG A 129 5.23 -13.76 7.23
C ARG A 129 5.77 -14.09 5.84
N ALA A 130 5.15 -13.61 4.77
CA ALA A 130 5.67 -13.78 3.40
C ALA A 130 7.07 -13.18 3.26
N ARG A 131 7.26 -11.95 3.71
CA ARG A 131 8.58 -11.29 3.71
C ARG A 131 9.61 -12.07 4.52
N LEU A 132 9.27 -12.51 5.73
CA LEU A 132 10.16 -13.29 6.60
C LEU A 132 10.44 -14.69 6.07
N ALA A 133 9.53 -15.26 5.28
CA ALA A 133 9.71 -16.52 4.56
C ALA A 133 10.57 -16.38 3.30
N GLY A 134 11.02 -15.17 2.96
CA GLY A 134 11.94 -14.92 1.85
C GLY A 134 11.26 -14.55 0.53
N HIS A 135 9.95 -14.28 0.52
CA HIS A 135 9.29 -13.69 -0.66
C HIS A 135 9.72 -12.22 -0.81
N PRO A 136 10.33 -11.80 -1.92
CA PRO A 136 10.56 -10.39 -2.18
C PRO A 136 9.23 -9.66 -2.32
N LEU A 137 8.98 -8.64 -1.48
CA LEU A 137 7.76 -7.84 -1.49
C LEU A 137 8.05 -6.43 -1.96
N VAL A 138 7.33 -5.97 -2.99
CA VAL A 138 7.37 -4.59 -3.47
C VAL A 138 5.97 -4.02 -3.49
N SER A 139 5.79 -2.80 -2.97
CA SER A 139 4.58 -2.01 -3.14
C SER A 139 4.78 -0.97 -4.21
N LEU A 140 3.80 -0.81 -5.07
CA LEU A 140 3.68 0.26 -6.05
C LEU A 140 2.49 1.15 -5.68
N LEU A 141 2.76 2.34 -5.17
CA LEU A 141 1.74 3.32 -4.83
C LEU A 141 1.35 4.09 -6.10
N VAL A 142 0.16 3.85 -6.60
CA VAL A 142 -0.36 4.47 -7.82
C VAL A 142 -1.44 5.50 -7.54
N GLY A 143 -1.96 5.53 -6.32
CA GLY A 143 -3.02 6.42 -5.87
C GLY A 143 -2.98 6.65 -4.37
N LYS A 144 -4.14 6.79 -3.76
CA LYS A 144 -4.24 6.98 -2.31
C LYS A 144 -3.69 5.79 -1.56
N SER A 145 -2.88 6.05 -0.55
CA SER A 145 -2.25 5.06 0.33
C SER A 145 -2.51 5.49 1.78
N MET A 146 -3.77 5.33 2.22
CA MET A 146 -4.29 6.02 3.39
C MET A 146 -4.60 5.08 4.54
N SER A 147 -4.35 5.55 5.75
CA SER A 147 -4.85 4.97 7.00
C SER A 147 -4.42 3.50 7.22
N GLY A 148 -5.21 2.74 7.96
CA GLY A 148 -5.03 1.30 8.17
C GLY A 148 -5.13 0.46 6.90
N ALA A 149 -5.75 0.97 5.84
CA ALA A 149 -5.80 0.30 4.55
C ALA A 149 -4.40 0.12 3.94
N PHE A 150 -3.59 1.17 3.92
CA PHE A 150 -2.19 1.08 3.48
C PHE A 150 -1.35 0.18 4.39
N LEU A 151 -1.61 0.20 5.70
CA LEU A 151 -0.92 -0.71 6.63
C LEU A 151 -1.25 -2.17 6.31
N ALA A 152 -2.52 -2.47 5.97
CA ALA A 152 -2.99 -3.80 5.63
C ALA A 152 -2.53 -4.26 4.24
N HIS A 153 -2.39 -3.33 3.29
CA HIS A 153 -2.02 -3.63 1.91
C HIS A 153 -0.87 -2.75 1.44
N GLY A 154 0.34 -3.27 1.49
CA GLY A 154 1.52 -2.66 0.90
C GLY A 154 2.59 -2.17 1.89
N TYR A 155 2.25 -1.67 3.08
CA TYR A 155 3.24 -1.10 3.99
C TYR A 155 4.30 -2.09 4.48
N GLN A 156 4.00 -3.39 4.49
CA GLN A 156 4.92 -4.46 4.91
C GLN A 156 5.94 -4.86 3.84
N ALA A 157 5.90 -4.26 2.65
CA ALA A 157 6.82 -4.57 1.56
C ALA A 157 8.29 -4.26 1.91
N ASN A 158 9.24 -5.01 1.37
CA ASN A 158 10.68 -4.72 1.52
C ASN A 158 11.04 -3.38 0.87
N ARG A 159 10.44 -3.07 -0.28
CA ARG A 159 10.64 -1.81 -1.01
C ARG A 159 9.29 -1.20 -1.34
N ILE A 160 9.19 0.12 -1.22
CA ILE A 160 8.01 0.88 -1.61
C ILE A 160 8.42 1.79 -2.76
N LEU A 161 7.79 1.62 -3.90
CA LEU A 161 7.88 2.47 -5.08
C LEU A 161 6.62 3.32 -5.14
N ALA A 162 6.69 4.53 -5.65
CA ALA A 162 5.52 5.38 -5.80
C ALA A 162 5.59 6.17 -7.10
N LEU A 163 4.45 6.41 -7.75
CA LEU A 163 4.38 7.35 -8.84
C LEU A 163 4.52 8.78 -8.29
N ASN A 164 5.33 9.61 -8.95
CA ASN A 164 5.46 11.03 -8.64
C ASN A 164 4.29 11.80 -9.27
N ASP A 165 3.14 11.73 -8.62
CA ASP A 165 1.90 12.32 -9.10
C ASP A 165 1.07 12.87 -7.93
N GLN A 166 0.36 13.98 -8.16
CA GLN A 166 -0.46 14.66 -7.14
C GLN A 166 -1.61 13.81 -6.59
N GLY A 167 -2.08 12.80 -7.33
CA GLY A 167 -3.09 11.84 -6.88
C GLY A 167 -2.53 10.78 -5.93
N VAL A 168 -1.21 10.63 -5.83
CA VAL A 168 -0.57 9.71 -4.89
C VAL A 168 -0.38 10.41 -3.55
N MET A 169 -1.13 9.97 -2.56
CA MET A 169 -1.16 10.58 -1.23
C MET A 169 -0.95 9.53 -0.15
N VAL A 170 -0.11 9.85 0.83
CA VAL A 170 0.17 8.95 1.97
C VAL A 170 -0.07 9.67 3.28
N HIS A 171 -1.02 9.19 4.10
CA HIS A 171 -1.24 9.73 5.43
C HIS A 171 -2.04 8.77 6.33
N ALA A 172 -1.94 8.98 7.63
CA ALA A 172 -2.67 8.18 8.63
C ALA A 172 -4.18 8.42 8.62
N MET A 173 -4.67 9.59 8.20
CA MET A 173 -6.10 9.91 8.08
C MET A 173 -6.33 11.02 7.05
N GLY A 174 -7.55 11.12 6.50
CA GLY A 174 -7.92 12.19 5.59
C GLY A 174 -7.86 13.58 6.24
N LYS A 175 -7.65 14.63 5.44
CA LYS A 175 -7.45 16.03 5.89
C LYS A 175 -8.60 16.52 6.78
N GLU A 176 -9.84 16.26 6.39
CA GLU A 176 -11.03 16.67 7.14
C GLU A 176 -11.13 15.98 8.50
N SER A 177 -10.73 14.71 8.55
CA SER A 177 -10.67 13.95 9.81
C SER A 177 -9.56 14.47 10.71
N ALA A 178 -8.38 14.73 10.16
CA ALA A 178 -7.26 15.29 10.88
C ALA A 178 -7.56 16.71 11.42
N ALA A 179 -8.17 17.55 10.61
CA ALA A 179 -8.62 18.89 11.00
C ALA A 179 -9.60 18.81 12.19
N ARG A 180 -10.61 17.94 12.10
CA ARG A 180 -11.60 17.73 13.17
C ARG A 180 -10.97 17.25 14.48
N VAL A 181 -10.10 16.25 14.42
CA VAL A 181 -9.44 15.68 15.62
C VAL A 181 -8.51 16.68 16.27
N THR A 182 -7.84 17.52 15.49
CA THR A 182 -6.89 18.52 15.99
C THR A 182 -7.53 19.87 16.29
N LEU A 183 -8.86 19.99 16.12
CA LEU A 183 -9.62 21.24 16.29
C LEU A 183 -9.07 22.41 15.44
N ARG A 184 -8.71 22.10 14.19
CA ARG A 184 -8.19 23.05 13.19
C ARG A 184 -9.10 23.09 11.98
N THR A 185 -8.94 24.12 11.17
CA THR A 185 -9.44 24.12 9.78
C THR A 185 -8.50 23.29 8.89
N VAL A 186 -8.96 22.91 7.69
CA VAL A 186 -8.11 22.24 6.70
C VAL A 186 -6.96 23.16 6.29
N ASP A 187 -7.22 24.46 6.08
CA ASP A 187 -6.22 25.45 5.70
C ASP A 187 -5.12 25.63 6.75
N GLU A 188 -5.49 25.63 8.04
CA GLU A 188 -4.50 25.65 9.14
C GLU A 188 -3.66 24.37 9.16
N LEU A 189 -4.27 23.21 8.89
CA LEU A 189 -3.56 21.94 8.80
C LEU A 189 -2.56 21.95 7.64
N GLU A 190 -2.97 22.42 6.47
CA GLU A 190 -2.11 22.53 5.29
C GLU A 190 -0.96 23.52 5.49
N SER A 191 -1.21 24.64 6.15
CA SER A 191 -0.17 25.62 6.50
C SER A 191 0.89 25.02 7.44
N LEU A 192 0.49 24.17 8.38
CA LEU A 192 1.42 23.43 9.23
C LEU A 192 2.19 22.37 8.45
N ALA A 193 1.50 21.61 7.61
CA ALA A 193 2.08 20.55 6.81
C ALA A 193 3.17 21.06 5.86
N ALA A 194 3.04 22.28 5.34
CA ALA A 194 4.05 22.90 4.48
C ALA A 194 5.45 23.00 5.13
N ASN A 195 5.52 23.01 6.46
CA ASN A 195 6.78 23.14 7.20
C ASN A 195 7.15 21.88 8.00
N ILE A 196 6.29 20.87 8.02
CA ILE A 196 6.46 19.66 8.83
C ILE A 196 6.20 18.43 7.95
N PRO A 197 7.22 17.89 7.28
CA PRO A 197 7.07 16.78 6.33
C PRO A 197 6.23 15.59 6.85
N PRO A 198 6.33 15.17 8.13
CA PRO A 198 5.48 14.09 8.65
C PRO A 198 3.97 14.41 8.70
N MET A 199 3.57 15.67 8.54
CA MET A 199 2.17 16.09 8.48
C MET A 199 1.66 16.29 7.05
N ALA A 200 2.55 16.26 6.06
CA ALA A 200 2.20 16.44 4.66
C ALA A 200 1.51 15.19 4.08
N TYR A 201 0.74 15.39 3.02
CA TYR A 201 -0.02 14.33 2.36
C TYR A 201 0.59 13.91 1.03
N ASP A 202 1.41 14.78 0.45
CA ASP A 202 2.03 14.58 -0.86
C ASP A 202 3.15 13.55 -0.81
N ILE A 203 3.38 12.94 -1.95
CA ILE A 203 4.33 11.83 -2.07
C ILE A 203 5.79 12.29 -1.97
N GLU A 204 6.10 13.52 -2.34
CA GLU A 204 7.47 14.07 -2.25
C GLU A 204 7.87 14.27 -0.79
N SER A 205 6.98 14.84 0.04
CA SER A 205 7.18 14.93 1.48
C SER A 205 7.33 13.55 2.12
N TYR A 206 6.51 12.57 1.71
CA TYR A 206 6.63 11.21 2.18
C TYR A 206 7.98 10.56 1.77
N ASN A 207 8.45 10.82 0.55
CA ASN A 207 9.77 10.39 0.09
C ASN A 207 10.89 10.97 0.97
N SER A 208 10.80 12.24 1.37
CA SER A 208 11.79 12.90 2.22
C SER A 208 11.94 12.24 3.60
N LEU A 209 10.97 11.42 4.03
CA LEU A 209 11.03 10.64 5.26
C LEU A 209 11.83 9.33 5.11
N GLY A 210 12.37 9.03 3.92
CA GLY A 210 13.13 7.80 3.63
C GLY A 210 12.30 6.53 3.65
N LEU A 211 11.01 6.64 3.36
CA LEU A 211 10.06 5.54 3.36
C LEU A 211 9.90 4.91 1.98
N LEU A 212 10.23 5.65 0.93
CA LEU A 212 10.26 5.15 -0.45
C LEU A 212 11.65 4.67 -0.83
N SER A 213 11.70 3.62 -1.64
CA SER A 213 12.92 3.21 -2.33
C SER A 213 13.11 3.99 -3.62
N ASN A 214 12.03 4.27 -4.35
CA ASN A 214 12.06 5.06 -5.58
C ASN A 214 10.77 5.88 -5.73
N LEU A 215 10.94 7.10 -6.23
CA LEU A 215 9.87 7.95 -6.73
C LEU A 215 9.95 7.96 -8.27
N LEU A 216 8.88 7.53 -8.95
CA LEU A 216 8.87 7.19 -10.36
C LEU A 216 8.06 8.22 -11.16
N ASN A 217 8.67 8.77 -12.20
CA ASN A 217 8.00 9.73 -13.08
C ASN A 217 7.43 8.99 -14.29
N VAL A 218 6.12 9.00 -14.44
CA VAL A 218 5.39 8.51 -15.62
C VAL A 218 4.78 9.66 -16.39
N SER A 219 4.50 9.47 -17.65
CA SER A 219 3.90 10.52 -18.50
C SER A 219 2.44 10.77 -18.12
N ASN A 220 1.69 9.72 -17.76
CA ASN A 220 0.30 9.79 -17.33
C ASN A 220 -0.01 8.68 -16.31
N ALA A 221 -0.29 9.08 -15.08
CA ALA A 221 -0.59 8.13 -13.99
C ALA A 221 -1.99 7.48 -14.11
N ASP A 222 -2.92 8.13 -14.80
CA ASP A 222 -4.29 7.62 -15.00
C ASP A 222 -4.40 6.71 -16.24
N GLU A 223 -3.63 7.01 -17.29
CA GLU A 223 -3.61 6.28 -18.56
C GLU A 223 -2.16 6.06 -19.00
N PRO A 224 -1.42 5.09 -18.38
CA PRO A 224 -0.02 4.88 -18.69
C PRO A 224 0.19 4.42 -20.13
N THR A 225 1.23 4.95 -20.76
CA THR A 225 1.69 4.50 -22.07
C THR A 225 2.46 3.17 -21.97
N ASP A 226 2.72 2.52 -23.11
CA ASP A 226 3.55 1.31 -23.12
C ASP A 226 4.96 1.59 -22.57
N GLU A 227 5.53 2.76 -22.84
CA GLU A 227 6.82 3.21 -22.30
C GLU A 227 6.77 3.38 -20.75
N ASP A 228 5.67 3.92 -20.22
CA ASP A 228 5.46 4.01 -18.77
C ASP A 228 5.39 2.60 -18.14
N ILE A 229 4.67 1.68 -18.80
CA ILE A 229 4.51 0.30 -18.31
C ILE A 229 5.88 -0.41 -18.30
N GLU A 230 6.65 -0.33 -19.37
CA GLU A 230 8.00 -0.90 -19.44
C GLU A 230 8.92 -0.30 -18.37
N TYR A 231 8.87 1.01 -18.16
CA TYR A 231 9.63 1.70 -17.11
C TYR A 231 9.28 1.18 -15.71
N ILE A 232 7.99 1.02 -15.41
CA ILE A 232 7.53 0.48 -14.12
C ILE A 232 7.94 -1.00 -13.96
N GLN A 233 7.81 -1.82 -14.99
CA GLN A 233 8.26 -3.21 -14.96
C GLN A 233 9.76 -3.31 -14.66
N GLN A 234 10.58 -2.45 -15.29
CA GLN A 234 12.01 -2.41 -15.01
C GLN A 234 12.30 -1.93 -13.56
N ALA A 235 11.55 -0.96 -13.06
CA ALA A 235 11.68 -0.50 -11.67
C ALA A 235 11.33 -1.60 -10.66
N LEU A 236 10.27 -2.38 -10.91
CA LEU A 236 9.90 -3.54 -10.10
C LEU A 236 11.00 -4.60 -10.11
N LYS A 237 11.54 -4.92 -11.28
CA LYS A 237 12.65 -5.88 -11.44
C LYS A 237 13.87 -5.45 -10.64
N ASN A 238 14.30 -4.21 -10.77
CA ASN A 238 15.45 -3.66 -10.03
C ASN A 238 15.22 -3.74 -8.52
N ALA A 239 14.00 -3.47 -8.06
CA ALA A 239 13.64 -3.57 -6.65
C ALA A 239 13.72 -5.03 -6.13
N PHE A 240 13.27 -6.02 -6.91
CA PHE A 240 13.39 -7.42 -6.56
C PHE A 240 14.83 -7.90 -6.54
N GLU A 241 15.64 -7.48 -7.49
CA GLU A 241 17.08 -7.77 -7.52
C GLU A 241 17.78 -7.19 -6.28
N ASP A 242 17.49 -5.94 -5.93
CA ASP A 242 18.04 -5.29 -4.74
C ASP A 242 17.64 -6.00 -3.44
N ILE A 243 16.37 -6.42 -3.30
CA ILE A 243 15.92 -7.22 -2.16
C ILE A 243 16.70 -8.53 -2.06
N THR A 244 16.84 -9.24 -3.18
CA THR A 244 17.52 -10.53 -3.25
C THR A 244 19.00 -10.39 -2.92
N LEU A 245 19.68 -9.40 -3.49
CA LEU A 245 21.09 -9.13 -3.26
C LEU A 245 21.38 -8.68 -1.82
N SER A 246 20.46 -7.89 -1.23
CA SER A 246 20.65 -7.44 0.16
C SER A 246 20.53 -8.56 1.17
N GLY A 247 19.77 -9.61 0.88
CA GLY A 247 19.47 -10.71 1.78
C GLY A 247 18.76 -10.29 3.10
N VAL A 248 18.29 -9.03 3.16
CA VAL A 248 17.71 -8.43 4.38
C VAL A 248 16.20 -8.45 4.33
N ASN A 249 15.60 -9.14 5.30
CA ASN A 249 14.16 -9.29 5.44
C ASN A 249 13.53 -8.35 6.49
N ASP A 250 14.30 -7.39 7.03
CA ASP A 250 13.76 -6.36 7.93
C ASP A 250 13.46 -5.03 7.21
N LEU A 251 12.91 -4.07 7.94
CA LEU A 251 12.53 -2.76 7.43
C LEU A 251 13.35 -1.62 8.05
N LYS A 252 14.52 -1.92 8.61
CA LYS A 252 15.35 -0.92 9.33
C LYS A 252 15.87 0.19 8.43
N HIS A 253 16.10 -0.10 7.15
CA HIS A 253 16.50 0.90 6.16
C HIS A 253 15.58 2.13 6.10
N ARG A 254 14.31 2.00 6.54
CA ARG A 254 13.32 3.09 6.59
C ARG A 254 13.51 4.03 7.79
N LEU A 255 14.48 3.80 8.66
CA LEU A 255 14.63 4.54 9.92
C LEU A 255 15.68 5.65 9.87
N ASP A 256 16.51 5.69 8.84
CA ASP A 256 17.75 6.48 8.82
C ASP A 256 17.67 7.82 8.06
N ALA A 257 16.49 8.21 7.53
CA ALA A 257 16.34 9.48 6.84
C ALA A 257 16.56 10.69 7.78
N GLU A 258 17.09 11.77 7.26
CA GLU A 258 17.38 13.00 7.99
C GLU A 258 16.13 13.57 8.68
N ASN A 259 15.01 13.65 7.96
CA ASN A 259 13.72 14.11 8.49
C ASN A 259 13.10 13.20 9.57
N ARG A 260 13.76 12.09 9.90
CA ARG A 260 13.39 11.18 11.01
C ARG A 260 14.39 11.19 12.16
N SER A 261 15.37 12.05 12.14
CA SER A 261 16.43 12.15 13.16
C SER A 261 15.87 12.27 14.58
N MET A 262 14.83 13.10 14.79
CA MET A 262 14.18 13.23 16.09
C MET A 262 13.49 11.93 16.55
N SER A 263 12.80 11.23 15.66
CA SER A 263 12.18 9.92 15.99
C SER A 263 13.26 8.86 16.31
N LYS A 264 14.38 8.91 15.63
CA LYS A 264 15.54 8.03 15.91
C LYS A 264 16.09 8.33 17.30
N ARG A 265 16.33 9.61 17.61
CA ARG A 265 16.82 10.04 18.91
C ARG A 265 15.91 9.64 20.06
N VAL A 266 14.59 9.80 19.92
CA VAL A 266 13.62 9.35 20.92
C VAL A 266 13.72 7.85 21.18
N ARG A 267 13.84 7.03 20.13
CA ARG A 267 14.00 5.58 20.28
C ARG A 267 15.28 5.19 20.99
N GLU A 268 16.38 5.87 20.70
CA GLU A 268 17.68 5.66 21.38
C GLU A 268 17.54 5.96 22.88
N LEU A 269 17.00 7.13 23.23
CA LEU A 269 16.78 7.50 24.63
C LEU A 269 15.86 6.52 25.37
N LEU A 270 14.78 6.05 24.71
CA LEU A 270 13.90 5.05 25.33
C LEU A 270 14.64 3.73 25.58
N ARG A 271 15.50 3.28 24.67
CA ARG A 271 16.30 2.06 24.88
C ARG A 271 17.27 2.22 26.03
N GLU A 272 17.96 3.38 26.13
CA GLU A 272 18.87 3.69 27.23
C GLU A 272 18.17 3.69 28.60
N GLN A 273 16.90 4.12 28.64
CA GLN A 273 16.11 4.18 29.90
C GLN A 273 15.42 2.86 30.26
N TRP A 274 15.30 1.93 29.32
CA TRP A 274 14.60 0.66 29.53
C TRP A 274 15.54 -0.47 30.04
N THR A 275 16.81 -0.25 30.03
CA THR A 275 17.85 -1.17 30.58
C THR A 275 18.10 -0.82 32.03
#